data_31477bb87a938ba3c15cde50160041b7
#
_entry.id   31477bb87a938ba3c15cde50160041b7
#
_cell.length_a   1.000
_cell.length_b   1.000
_cell.length_c   1.000
_cell.angle_alpha   90.00
_cell.angle_beta   90.00
_cell.angle_gamma   90.00
#
_symmetry.space_group_name_H-M   'P 1'
#
loop_
_entity.id
_entity.type
_entity.pdbx_description
1 polymer ?
#
loop_
_entity_poly.entity_id
_entity_poly.type
_entity_poly.pdbx_seq_one_letter_code
_entity_poly.pdbx_strand_id
1 'polypeptide(L)'
;MIKKVIKRSLIVIAFFLAWLVWLGWFSARPPLTTDPVTLAGDGSTLNYCELPVLDDSGKRAVDIPKGNTPGCGYDHFPLPILAACTEPLPPEADDIRGLWRGVSGGHVGHVERVEQCGSRVVVTAAGLIHDYGPNSTGGLNTNDTEGSVLFTLGGKEHCMRTSASMIWEDKILNFYAFGWGPRVVRRYRESDELIWEYADGSVTRMERLCTLPEENKVPQPRGRRIELL
;
A
#
# COMPACT_ATOMS: atom_id res chain seq x y z
N MET A 1 51.36 -6.69 3.14
CA MET A 1 50.12 -6.25 3.87
C MET A 1 49.01 -5.87 2.94
N ILE A 2 49.18 -4.97 1.98
CA ILE A 2 48.17 -4.45 1.04
C ILE A 2 47.40 -5.55 0.29
N LYS A 3 48.08 -6.56 -0.27
CA LYS A 3 47.39 -7.67 -1.00
C LYS A 3 46.40 -8.47 -0.13
N LYS A 4 46.66 -8.61 1.18
CA LYS A 4 45.73 -9.29 2.10
C LYS A 4 44.52 -8.43 2.40
N VAL A 5 44.66 -7.11 2.49
CA VAL A 5 43.58 -6.18 2.71
C VAL A 5 42.66 -6.15 1.48
N ILE A 6 43.23 -6.00 0.29
CA ILE A 6 42.47 -6.02 -0.97
C ILE A 6 41.67 -7.32 -1.12
N LYS A 7 42.29 -8.48 -0.86
CA LYS A 7 41.59 -9.78 -0.95
C LYS A 7 40.44 -9.89 0.03
N ARG A 8 40.57 -9.36 1.26
CA ARG A 8 39.47 -9.36 2.25
C ARG A 8 38.35 -8.43 1.83
N SER A 9 38.66 -7.23 1.33
CA SER A 9 37.66 -6.29 0.83
C SER A 9 36.89 -6.87 -0.35
N LEU A 10 37.52 -7.52 -1.29
CA LEU A 10 36.85 -8.16 -2.42
C LEU A 10 35.94 -9.30 -1.97
N ILE A 11 36.28 -10.06 -0.97
CA ILE A 11 35.43 -11.11 -0.39
C ILE A 11 34.20 -10.48 0.24
N VAL A 12 34.35 -9.42 1.04
CA VAL A 12 33.22 -8.73 1.68
C VAL A 12 32.26 -8.14 0.63
N ILE A 13 32.81 -7.51 -0.40
CA ILE A 13 32.02 -6.97 -1.52
C ILE A 13 31.26 -8.10 -2.25
N ALA A 14 31.91 -9.21 -2.52
CA ALA A 14 31.27 -10.35 -3.18
C ALA A 14 30.14 -10.95 -2.33
N PHE A 15 30.33 -11.07 -1.01
CA PHE A 15 29.27 -11.51 -0.10
C PHE A 15 28.12 -10.52 -0.04
N PHE A 16 28.39 -9.22 -0.02
CA PHE A 16 27.37 -8.19 -0.02
C PHE A 16 26.56 -8.19 -1.32
N LEU A 17 27.21 -8.32 -2.48
CA LEU A 17 26.54 -8.44 -3.76
C LEU A 17 25.72 -9.74 -3.86
N ALA A 18 26.25 -10.86 -3.40
CA ALA A 18 25.51 -12.12 -3.34
C ALA A 18 24.29 -12.02 -2.42
N TRP A 19 24.41 -11.33 -1.29
CA TRP A 19 23.31 -11.06 -0.38
C TRP A 19 22.25 -10.16 -1.01
N LEU A 20 22.62 -9.09 -1.73
CA LEU A 20 21.68 -8.24 -2.48
C LEU A 20 20.95 -9.03 -3.57
N VAL A 21 21.66 -9.88 -4.32
CA VAL A 21 21.05 -10.75 -5.33
C VAL A 21 20.09 -11.75 -4.66
N TRP A 22 20.49 -12.32 -3.53
CA TRP A 22 19.66 -13.24 -2.76
C TRP A 22 18.39 -12.54 -2.24
N LEU A 23 18.52 -11.35 -1.65
CA LEU A 23 17.38 -10.54 -1.22
C LEU A 23 16.42 -10.24 -2.39
N GLY A 24 16.96 -9.79 -3.53
CA GLY A 24 16.15 -9.51 -4.72
C GLY A 24 15.46 -10.76 -5.27
N TRP A 25 16.18 -11.90 -5.31
CA TRP A 25 15.64 -13.15 -5.84
C TRP A 25 14.59 -13.80 -4.94
N PHE A 26 14.82 -13.82 -3.62
CA PHE A 26 13.93 -14.48 -2.67
C PHE A 26 12.80 -13.58 -2.17
N SER A 27 12.90 -12.27 -2.30
CA SER A 27 11.79 -11.36 -2.06
C SER A 27 10.80 -11.30 -3.24
N ALA A 28 11.24 -11.63 -4.45
CA ALA A 28 10.36 -11.76 -5.61
C ALA A 28 9.54 -13.05 -5.50
N ARG A 29 8.40 -13.00 -4.80
CA ARG A 29 7.48 -14.13 -4.73
C ARG A 29 6.41 -13.97 -5.81
N PRO A 30 5.92 -15.07 -6.40
CA PRO A 30 4.76 -14.99 -7.28
C PRO A 30 3.58 -14.40 -6.50
N PRO A 31 2.71 -13.62 -7.18
CA PRO A 31 1.51 -13.08 -6.56
C PRO A 31 0.68 -14.21 -5.98
N LEU A 32 0.02 -13.95 -4.85
CA LEU A 32 -0.98 -14.87 -4.34
C LEU A 32 -2.13 -14.93 -5.35
N THR A 33 -2.49 -16.13 -5.78
CA THR A 33 -3.47 -16.35 -6.85
C THR A 33 -4.92 -16.27 -6.38
N THR A 34 -5.15 -16.02 -5.11
CA THR A 34 -6.50 -15.90 -4.55
C THR A 34 -6.91 -14.43 -4.54
N ASP A 35 -7.82 -14.09 -5.43
CA ASP A 35 -8.49 -12.80 -5.35
C ASP A 35 -9.30 -12.70 -4.05
N PRO A 36 -9.22 -11.59 -3.33
CA PRO A 36 -10.08 -11.38 -2.17
C PRO A 36 -11.54 -11.36 -2.63
N VAL A 37 -12.46 -11.80 -1.75
CA VAL A 37 -13.90 -11.73 -2.02
C VAL A 37 -14.30 -10.25 -1.98
N THR A 38 -14.49 -9.67 -3.16
CA THR A 38 -14.87 -8.28 -3.37
C THR A 38 -16.33 -8.17 -3.82
N LEU A 39 -16.80 -6.94 -3.98
CA LEU A 39 -18.09 -6.67 -4.64
C LEU A 39 -18.03 -7.13 -6.10
N ALA A 40 -19.18 -7.50 -6.68
CA ALA A 40 -19.27 -7.80 -8.10
C ALA A 40 -19.16 -6.51 -8.94
N GLY A 41 -18.56 -6.62 -10.12
CA GLY A 41 -18.39 -5.52 -11.08
C GLY A 41 -17.00 -4.88 -11.09
N ASP A 42 -16.90 -3.70 -11.68
CA ASP A 42 -15.66 -2.94 -11.85
C ASP A 42 -15.52 -1.74 -10.90
N GLY A 43 -16.50 -1.54 -10.02
CA GLY A 43 -16.53 -0.42 -9.09
C GLY A 43 -16.90 0.93 -9.74
N SER A 44 -17.17 0.97 -11.03
CA SER A 44 -17.47 2.22 -11.75
C SER A 44 -18.74 2.91 -11.29
N THR A 45 -19.68 2.14 -10.72
CA THR A 45 -20.97 2.63 -10.20
C THR A 45 -20.96 2.94 -8.71
N LEU A 46 -19.83 2.69 -8.01
CA LEU A 46 -19.76 2.94 -6.58
C LEU A 46 -19.76 4.45 -6.28
N ASN A 47 -20.58 4.84 -5.34
CA ASN A 47 -20.55 6.17 -4.75
C ASN A 47 -19.68 6.16 -3.49
N TYR A 48 -18.44 6.61 -3.62
CA TYR A 48 -17.49 6.63 -2.51
C TYR A 48 -17.77 7.71 -1.46
N CYS A 49 -18.75 8.60 -1.71
CA CYS A 49 -19.23 9.54 -0.69
C CYS A 49 -20.28 8.90 0.23
N GLU A 50 -20.89 7.81 -0.17
CA GLU A 50 -21.82 7.01 0.64
C GLU A 50 -21.09 5.81 1.24
N LEU A 51 -20.38 6.08 2.34
CA LEU A 51 -19.56 5.05 2.99
C LEU A 51 -20.43 4.11 3.83
N PRO A 52 -20.08 2.81 3.92
CA PRO A 52 -20.77 1.86 4.79
C PRO A 52 -20.78 2.33 6.24
N VAL A 53 -21.90 2.13 6.93
CA VAL A 53 -21.98 2.35 8.38
C VAL A 53 -21.15 1.27 9.08
N LEU A 54 -20.35 1.69 10.06
CA LEU A 54 -19.56 0.79 10.89
C LEU A 54 -20.32 0.54 12.19
N ASP A 55 -21.16 -0.50 12.18
CA ASP A 55 -22.13 -0.81 13.25
C ASP A 55 -22.03 -2.27 13.76
N ASP A 56 -20.97 -2.98 13.34
CA ASP A 56 -20.69 -4.37 13.69
C ASP A 56 -21.74 -5.38 13.15
N SER A 57 -22.59 -4.97 12.20
CA SER A 57 -23.64 -5.83 11.63
C SER A 57 -23.14 -6.81 10.55
N GLY A 58 -21.97 -6.54 9.99
CA GLY A 58 -21.38 -7.31 8.89
C GLY A 58 -20.19 -8.17 9.31
N LYS A 59 -19.26 -8.35 8.40
CA LYS A 59 -18.04 -9.11 8.69
C LYS A 59 -17.07 -8.29 9.51
N ARG A 60 -16.28 -8.97 10.34
CA ARG A 60 -15.13 -8.38 11.01
C ARG A 60 -13.94 -8.30 10.05
N ALA A 61 -13.03 -7.36 10.31
CA ALA A 61 -11.84 -7.16 9.51
C ALA A 61 -10.96 -8.41 9.35
N VAL A 62 -10.90 -9.24 10.40
CA VAL A 62 -10.12 -10.50 10.41
C VAL A 62 -10.73 -11.62 9.57
N ASP A 63 -12.03 -11.55 9.27
CA ASP A 63 -12.74 -12.58 8.52
C ASP A 63 -12.67 -12.35 6.99
N ILE A 64 -12.09 -11.24 6.57
CA ILE A 64 -11.91 -10.91 5.17
C ILE A 64 -10.48 -11.24 4.74
N PRO A 65 -10.30 -12.03 3.66
CA PRO A 65 -8.97 -12.37 3.16
C PRO A 65 -8.12 -11.14 2.87
N LYS A 66 -6.81 -11.29 3.02
CA LYS A 66 -5.86 -10.20 2.75
C LYS A 66 -5.86 -9.86 1.26
N GLY A 67 -5.93 -8.56 0.95
CA GLY A 67 -5.73 -8.05 -0.39
C GLY A 67 -4.24 -8.07 -0.76
N ASN A 68 -3.94 -8.40 -2.02
CA ASN A 68 -2.58 -8.39 -2.53
C ASN A 68 -2.57 -7.75 -3.91
N THR A 69 -1.48 -7.07 -4.22
CA THR A 69 -1.24 -6.57 -5.56
C THR A 69 -1.06 -7.74 -6.52
N PRO A 70 -1.86 -7.86 -7.60
CA PRO A 70 -1.70 -8.96 -8.55
C PRO A 70 -0.45 -8.74 -9.42
N GLY A 71 0.45 -9.70 -9.43
CA GLY A 71 1.68 -9.61 -10.21
C GLY A 71 2.53 -8.39 -9.83
N CYS A 72 2.99 -7.64 -10.84
CA CYS A 72 3.74 -6.39 -10.67
C CYS A 72 2.83 -5.14 -10.71
N GLY A 73 1.59 -5.29 -10.39
CA GLY A 73 0.56 -4.27 -10.42
C GLY A 73 -0.72 -4.79 -11.06
N TYR A 74 -1.76 -4.02 -10.99
CA TYR A 74 -3.03 -4.30 -11.65
C TYR A 74 -3.22 -3.39 -12.86
N ASP A 75 -3.99 -3.86 -13.82
CA ASP A 75 -4.28 -3.15 -15.06
C ASP A 75 -5.58 -2.32 -15.01
N HIS A 76 -6.41 -2.54 -13.99
CA HIS A 76 -7.61 -1.74 -13.72
C HIS A 76 -7.77 -1.57 -12.20
N PHE A 77 -8.44 -0.52 -11.78
CA PHE A 77 -8.61 -0.19 -10.36
C PHE A 77 -9.48 -1.27 -9.68
N PRO A 78 -8.98 -2.01 -8.69
CA PRO A 78 -9.69 -3.14 -8.11
C PRO A 78 -10.86 -2.69 -7.26
N LEU A 79 -11.82 -3.60 -7.07
CA LEU A 79 -12.98 -3.40 -6.22
C LEU A 79 -12.59 -3.26 -4.73
N PRO A 80 -13.44 -2.61 -3.92
CA PRO A 80 -13.21 -2.53 -2.49
C PRO A 80 -13.05 -3.92 -1.84
N ILE A 81 -12.01 -4.07 -1.04
CA ILE A 81 -11.69 -5.31 -0.33
C ILE A 81 -12.52 -5.44 0.94
N LEU A 82 -12.70 -4.33 1.66
CA LEU A 82 -13.40 -4.28 2.93
C LEU A 82 -14.89 -3.94 2.83
N ALA A 83 -15.48 -3.99 1.63
CA ALA A 83 -16.86 -3.57 1.40
C ALA A 83 -17.92 -4.28 2.30
N ALA A 84 -17.66 -5.53 2.69
CA ALA A 84 -18.55 -6.29 3.58
C ALA A 84 -18.22 -6.14 5.07
N CYS A 85 -17.22 -5.35 5.40
CA CYS A 85 -16.76 -5.14 6.76
C CYS A 85 -17.47 -3.95 7.40
N THR A 86 -18.04 -4.14 8.59
CA THR A 86 -18.73 -3.09 9.33
C THR A 86 -18.22 -2.92 10.75
N GLU A 87 -17.05 -3.50 11.06
CA GLU A 87 -16.43 -3.38 12.39
C GLU A 87 -16.06 -1.92 12.67
N PRO A 88 -16.48 -1.34 13.85
CA PRO A 88 -16.17 0.03 14.21
C PRO A 88 -14.67 0.33 14.26
N LEU A 89 -14.31 1.56 13.91
CA LEU A 89 -12.93 2.01 14.02
C LEU A 89 -12.49 2.13 15.48
N PRO A 90 -11.22 1.85 15.79
CA PRO A 90 -10.70 2.02 17.13
C PRO A 90 -10.67 3.52 17.52
N PRO A 91 -10.74 3.85 18.80
CA PRO A 91 -10.84 5.24 19.29
C PRO A 91 -9.69 6.16 18.81
N GLU A 92 -8.50 5.60 18.61
CA GLU A 92 -7.32 6.32 18.14
C GLU A 92 -7.31 6.61 16.63
N ALA A 93 -8.17 5.94 15.86
CA ALA A 93 -8.28 6.15 14.41
C ALA A 93 -9.20 7.31 14.05
N ASP A 94 -8.87 8.01 12.98
CA ASP A 94 -9.80 8.91 12.30
C ASP A 94 -10.44 8.21 11.09
N ASP A 95 -11.61 8.65 10.67
CA ASP A 95 -12.27 8.13 9.47
C ASP A 95 -11.75 8.83 8.23
N ILE A 96 -10.77 8.19 7.58
CA ILE A 96 -10.18 8.65 6.31
C ILE A 96 -10.67 7.83 5.11
N ARG A 97 -11.74 7.04 5.28
CA ARG A 97 -12.31 6.21 4.21
C ARG A 97 -12.78 7.06 3.04
N GLY A 98 -12.64 6.55 1.84
CA GLY A 98 -13.12 7.16 0.60
C GLY A 98 -12.15 7.07 -0.55
N LEU A 99 -12.52 7.71 -1.64
CA LEU A 99 -11.68 7.89 -2.81
C LEU A 99 -11.10 9.30 -2.77
N TRP A 100 -9.81 9.43 -3.00
CA TRP A 100 -9.08 10.68 -2.85
C TRP A 100 -8.24 10.98 -4.09
N ARG A 101 -8.12 12.27 -4.44
CA ARG A 101 -7.25 12.74 -5.53
C ARG A 101 -6.32 13.84 -5.05
N GLY A 102 -5.03 13.72 -5.33
CA GLY A 102 -4.05 14.75 -5.07
C GLY A 102 -4.34 16.02 -5.85
N VAL A 103 -4.45 17.15 -5.16
CA VAL A 103 -4.73 18.47 -5.74
C VAL A 103 -3.57 19.44 -5.59
N SER A 104 -2.65 19.17 -4.66
CA SER A 104 -1.44 19.98 -4.51
C SER A 104 -0.28 19.15 -3.95
N GLY A 105 0.95 19.64 -4.10
CA GLY A 105 2.17 18.96 -3.64
C GLY A 105 2.76 18.01 -4.67
N GLY A 106 3.47 16.99 -4.21
CA GLY A 106 4.23 16.08 -5.08
C GLY A 106 3.40 15.09 -5.89
N HIS A 107 2.12 14.88 -5.54
CA HIS A 107 1.28 13.83 -6.11
C HIS A 107 -0.02 14.35 -6.73
N VAL A 108 0.04 15.48 -7.43
CA VAL A 108 -1.11 16.04 -8.14
C VAL A 108 -1.64 15.05 -9.18
N GLY A 109 -2.95 14.78 -9.16
CA GLY A 109 -3.61 13.83 -10.05
C GLY A 109 -3.54 12.36 -9.60
N HIS A 110 -2.75 12.04 -8.57
CA HIS A 110 -2.75 10.70 -7.98
C HIS A 110 -4.11 10.38 -7.37
N VAL A 111 -4.64 9.20 -7.66
CA VAL A 111 -5.90 8.71 -7.10
C VAL A 111 -5.65 7.50 -6.23
N GLU A 112 -6.19 7.53 -5.02
CA GLU A 112 -6.18 6.37 -4.12
C GLU A 112 -7.54 6.16 -3.46
N ARG A 113 -7.84 4.92 -3.13
CA ARG A 113 -8.94 4.54 -2.26
C ARG A 113 -8.41 4.11 -0.91
N VAL A 114 -8.96 4.68 0.14
CA VAL A 114 -8.71 4.25 1.51
C VAL A 114 -9.95 3.53 2.04
N GLU A 115 -9.76 2.32 2.51
CA GLU A 115 -10.76 1.50 3.19
C GLU A 115 -10.30 1.26 4.62
N GLN A 116 -11.21 1.35 5.59
CA GLN A 116 -10.93 1.07 7.00
C GLN A 116 -12.06 0.24 7.59
N CYS A 117 -11.71 -0.71 8.44
CA CYS A 117 -12.66 -1.49 9.21
C CYS A 117 -11.94 -2.10 10.42
N GLY A 118 -12.47 -1.91 11.62
CA GLY A 118 -11.69 -2.19 12.81
C GLY A 118 -10.34 -1.49 12.76
N SER A 119 -9.28 -2.17 13.10
CA SER A 119 -7.91 -1.66 13.01
C SER A 119 -7.24 -1.88 11.65
N ARG A 120 -7.95 -2.46 10.66
CA ARG A 120 -7.41 -2.74 9.33
C ARG A 120 -7.59 -1.54 8.42
N VAL A 121 -6.56 -1.24 7.64
CA VAL A 121 -6.58 -0.19 6.60
C VAL A 121 -6.08 -0.78 5.30
N VAL A 122 -6.83 -0.57 4.24
CA VAL A 122 -6.42 -0.95 2.88
C VAL A 122 -6.33 0.32 2.04
N VAL A 123 -5.20 0.53 1.41
CA VAL A 123 -4.98 1.63 0.48
C VAL A 123 -4.72 1.06 -0.90
N THR A 124 -5.57 1.42 -1.83
CA THR A 124 -5.46 1.01 -3.23
C THR A 124 -5.07 2.21 -4.07
N ALA A 125 -3.92 2.18 -4.71
CA ALA A 125 -3.38 3.31 -5.45
C ALA A 125 -2.43 2.87 -6.57
N ALA A 126 -2.53 3.50 -7.75
CA ALA A 126 -1.54 3.44 -8.83
C ALA A 126 -0.98 2.03 -9.14
N GLY A 127 -1.84 1.01 -9.14
CA GLY A 127 -1.45 -0.38 -9.40
C GLY A 127 -0.97 -1.15 -8.16
N LEU A 128 -1.07 -0.56 -6.97
CA LEU A 128 -0.67 -1.18 -5.71
C LEU A 128 -1.84 -1.31 -4.74
N ILE A 129 -1.87 -2.41 -4.01
CA ILE A 129 -2.75 -2.63 -2.87
C ILE A 129 -1.88 -2.74 -1.62
N HIS A 130 -2.05 -1.79 -0.71
CA HIS A 130 -1.43 -1.80 0.60
C HIS A 130 -2.45 -2.25 1.63
N ASP A 131 -2.33 -3.47 2.15
CA ASP A 131 -3.27 -4.03 3.11
C ASP A 131 -2.61 -4.19 4.48
N TYR A 132 -2.93 -3.28 5.37
CA TYR A 132 -2.43 -3.23 6.75
C TYR A 132 -3.46 -3.86 7.68
N GLY A 133 -3.28 -5.13 8.01
CA GLY A 133 -4.15 -5.85 8.95
C GLY A 133 -3.59 -5.86 10.37
N PRO A 134 -4.42 -6.17 11.37
CA PRO A 134 -3.93 -6.46 12.71
C PRO A 134 -2.97 -7.64 12.64
N ASN A 135 -1.78 -7.48 13.18
CA ASN A 135 -0.81 -8.55 13.25
C ASN A 135 -1.12 -9.40 14.51
N SER A 136 -1.23 -10.70 14.35
CA SER A 136 -1.43 -11.65 15.44
C SER A 136 -0.25 -11.71 16.44
N THR A 137 0.85 -11.05 16.16
CA THR A 137 2.10 -11.12 16.93
C THR A 137 2.49 -9.85 17.67
N GLY A 138 1.55 -8.98 18.00
CA GLY A 138 1.82 -7.94 19.01
C GLY A 138 2.12 -6.54 18.48
N GLY A 139 1.21 -5.95 17.78
CA GLY A 139 1.12 -4.49 17.68
C GLY A 139 1.74 -3.83 16.45
N LEU A 140 2.53 -4.51 15.65
CA LEU A 140 3.00 -3.99 14.37
C LEU A 140 2.19 -4.61 13.24
N ASN A 141 1.38 -3.78 12.59
CA ASN A 141 0.70 -4.17 11.35
C ASN A 141 1.74 -4.17 10.24
N THR A 142 2.25 -5.33 9.87
CA THR A 142 3.15 -5.45 8.72
C THR A 142 2.34 -5.78 7.49
N ASN A 143 2.58 -5.07 6.42
CA ASN A 143 2.05 -5.40 5.12
C ASN A 143 3.20 -5.79 4.19
N ASP A 144 3.03 -6.93 3.52
CA ASP A 144 3.82 -7.25 2.35
C ASP A 144 3.20 -6.51 1.16
N THR A 145 3.69 -5.33 0.85
CA THR A 145 3.33 -4.67 -0.39
C THR A 145 4.21 -5.20 -1.51
N GLU A 146 3.60 -5.57 -2.61
CA GLU A 146 4.35 -5.77 -3.85
C GLU A 146 4.62 -4.40 -4.44
N GLY A 147 5.78 -3.84 -4.15
CA GLY A 147 6.26 -2.65 -4.81
C GLY A 147 6.71 -3.00 -6.22
N SER A 148 6.32 -2.20 -7.20
CA SER A 148 6.76 -2.37 -8.59
C SER A 148 8.17 -1.83 -8.82
N VAL A 149 9.15 -2.26 -8.06
CA VAL A 149 10.52 -2.11 -8.53
C VAL A 149 10.76 -3.24 -9.52
N LEU A 150 10.43 -2.97 -10.78
CA LEU A 150 10.79 -3.85 -11.88
C LEU A 150 12.30 -3.82 -12.00
N PHE A 151 12.94 -4.90 -11.68
CA PHE A 151 14.30 -5.11 -12.16
C PHE A 151 14.31 -6.32 -13.10
N THR A 152 15.00 -6.18 -14.21
CA THR A 152 15.17 -7.26 -15.17
C THR A 152 16.47 -7.97 -14.86
N LEU A 153 16.39 -9.16 -14.30
CA LEU A 153 17.54 -10.03 -14.11
C LEU A 153 17.39 -11.25 -15.02
N GLY A 154 18.33 -11.46 -15.91
CA GLY A 154 18.29 -12.60 -16.85
C GLY A 154 17.11 -12.57 -17.82
N GLY A 155 16.62 -11.39 -18.20
CA GLY A 155 15.49 -11.21 -19.14
C GLY A 155 14.10 -11.49 -18.54
N LYS A 156 14.00 -11.66 -17.21
CA LYS A 156 12.72 -11.84 -16.51
C LYS A 156 12.42 -10.64 -15.64
N GLU A 157 11.16 -10.20 -15.65
CA GLU A 157 10.65 -9.18 -14.75
C GLU A 157 10.40 -9.78 -13.36
N HIS A 158 10.84 -9.08 -12.33
CA HIS A 158 10.64 -9.46 -10.95
C HIS A 158 9.92 -8.34 -10.20
N CYS A 159 8.89 -8.69 -9.46
CA CYS A 159 8.22 -7.77 -8.55
C CYS A 159 8.90 -7.83 -7.18
N MET A 160 9.24 -6.70 -6.63
CA MET A 160 9.82 -6.63 -5.29
C MET A 160 8.72 -6.46 -4.25
N ARG A 161 8.76 -7.28 -3.20
CA ARG A 161 7.94 -7.07 -2.01
C ARG A 161 8.58 -6.06 -1.10
N THR A 162 7.77 -5.16 -0.60
CA THR A 162 8.17 -4.24 0.47
C THR A 162 7.28 -4.46 1.67
N SER A 163 7.82 -4.27 2.87
CA SER A 163 7.08 -4.34 4.12
C SER A 163 7.03 -2.96 4.75
N ALA A 164 5.89 -2.60 5.29
CA ALA A 164 5.73 -1.41 6.11
C ALA A 164 4.87 -1.73 7.31
N SER A 165 4.99 -0.99 8.39
CA SER A 165 4.03 -1.00 9.48
C SER A 165 3.23 0.28 9.50
N MET A 166 2.02 0.19 10.04
CA MET A 166 1.08 1.28 10.16
C MET A 166 0.59 1.34 11.61
N ILE A 167 0.60 2.53 12.18
CA ILE A 167 0.14 2.77 13.56
C ILE A 167 -0.71 4.03 13.59
N TRP A 168 -1.89 3.93 14.25
CA TRP A 168 -2.69 5.09 14.60
C TRP A 168 -2.20 5.70 15.91
N GLU A 169 -1.94 7.00 15.90
CA GLU A 169 -1.58 7.79 17.08
C GLU A 169 -2.29 9.15 17.00
N ASP A 170 -3.14 9.45 17.95
CA ASP A 170 -3.85 10.74 18.02
C ASP A 170 -4.54 11.16 16.72
N LYS A 171 -5.28 10.24 16.10
CA LYS A 171 -5.96 10.44 14.80
C LYS A 171 -5.03 10.58 13.60
N ILE A 172 -3.75 10.36 13.77
CA ILE A 172 -2.74 10.38 12.71
C ILE A 172 -2.33 8.96 12.37
N LEU A 173 -2.40 8.61 11.11
CA LEU A 173 -1.93 7.33 10.59
C LEU A 173 -0.46 7.45 10.22
N ASN A 174 0.42 6.82 10.98
CA ASN A 174 1.86 6.83 10.77
C ASN A 174 2.32 5.57 10.04
N PHE A 175 3.15 5.73 9.02
CA PHE A 175 3.76 4.64 8.26
C PHE A 175 5.26 4.56 8.52
N TYR A 176 5.73 3.36 8.81
CA TYR A 176 7.13 3.06 9.11
C TYR A 176 7.70 2.09 8.07
N ALA A 177 8.86 2.43 7.50
CA ALA A 177 9.52 1.59 6.53
C ALA A 177 9.93 0.25 7.14
N PHE A 178 9.77 -0.83 6.39
CA PHE A 178 10.17 -2.20 6.77
C PHE A 178 9.57 -2.72 8.08
N GLY A 179 8.53 -2.08 8.60
CA GLY A 179 7.90 -2.46 9.86
C GLY A 179 8.63 -2.02 11.14
N TRP A 180 9.85 -1.49 11.04
CA TRP A 180 10.68 -1.07 12.19
C TRP A 180 11.60 0.12 11.88
N GLY A 181 11.60 0.58 10.65
CA GLY A 181 12.41 1.70 10.18
C GLY A 181 11.89 3.07 10.63
N PRO A 182 12.42 4.16 10.07
CA PRO A 182 11.93 5.50 10.36
C PRO A 182 10.51 5.68 9.81
N ARG A 183 9.77 6.61 10.42
CA ARG A 183 8.49 7.06 9.86
C ARG A 183 8.76 7.73 8.51
N VAL A 184 8.07 7.26 7.47
CA VAL A 184 8.24 7.76 6.10
C VAL A 184 7.09 8.65 5.64
N VAL A 185 5.87 8.39 6.13
CA VAL A 185 4.66 9.14 5.80
C VAL A 185 3.76 9.18 7.03
N ARG A 186 3.03 10.26 7.20
CA ARG A 186 1.86 10.33 8.05
C ARG A 186 0.67 10.83 7.24
N ARG A 187 -0.53 10.33 7.59
CA ARG A 187 -1.78 10.72 6.95
C ARG A 187 -2.79 11.14 8.01
N TYR A 188 -3.46 12.23 7.76
CA TYR A 188 -4.47 12.77 8.67
C TYR A 188 -5.44 13.67 7.92
N ARG A 189 -6.56 14.00 8.53
CA ARG A 189 -7.53 14.93 7.98
C ARG A 189 -7.29 16.35 8.47
N GLU A 190 -7.39 17.30 7.55
CA GLU A 190 -7.59 18.72 7.85
C GLU A 190 -8.89 19.15 7.17
N SER A 191 -9.93 19.41 7.95
CA SER A 191 -11.28 19.67 7.40
C SER A 191 -11.73 18.54 6.48
N ASP A 192 -11.93 18.83 5.20
CA ASP A 192 -12.40 17.87 4.20
C ASP A 192 -11.28 17.27 3.33
N GLU A 193 -10.04 17.65 3.60
CA GLU A 193 -8.86 17.14 2.86
C GLU A 193 -8.17 16.00 3.61
N LEU A 194 -7.62 15.06 2.86
CA LEU A 194 -6.66 14.08 3.36
C LEU A 194 -5.24 14.62 3.09
N ILE A 195 -4.45 14.67 4.12
CA ILE A 195 -3.09 15.19 4.07
C ILE A 195 -2.09 14.03 4.11
N TRP A 196 -1.15 14.02 3.17
CA TRP A 196 0.06 13.22 3.25
C TRP A 196 1.22 14.11 3.59
N GLU A 197 1.91 13.80 4.64
CA GLU A 197 3.12 14.50 5.03
C GLU A 197 4.27 13.51 5.11
N TYR A 198 5.30 13.78 4.35
CA TYR A 198 6.50 12.95 4.24
C TYR A 198 7.54 13.32 5.29
N ALA A 199 8.49 12.41 5.53
CA ALA A 199 9.57 12.63 6.50
C ALA A 199 10.48 13.82 6.19
N ASP A 200 10.55 14.25 4.92
CA ASP A 200 11.28 15.44 4.47
C ASP A 200 10.49 16.73 4.64
N GLY A 201 9.27 16.66 5.18
CA GLY A 201 8.37 17.81 5.35
C GLY A 201 7.56 18.18 4.11
N SER A 202 7.72 17.49 2.99
CA SER A 202 6.84 17.69 1.84
C SER A 202 5.41 17.26 2.14
N VAL A 203 4.43 17.98 1.58
CA VAL A 203 3.00 17.75 1.83
C VAL A 203 2.26 17.60 0.53
N THR A 204 1.39 16.60 0.46
CA THR A 204 0.38 16.45 -0.59
C THR A 204 -1.00 16.59 0.03
N ARG A 205 -1.85 17.45 -0.57
CA ARG A 205 -3.25 17.61 -0.19
C ARG A 205 -4.13 16.88 -1.17
N MET A 206 -5.15 16.21 -0.67
CA MET A 206 -6.05 15.39 -1.46
C MET A 206 -7.50 15.76 -1.19
N GLU A 207 -8.27 15.95 -2.25
CA GLU A 207 -9.72 16.13 -2.21
C GLU A 207 -10.44 14.79 -2.29
N ARG A 208 -11.64 14.72 -1.71
CA ARG A 208 -12.50 13.53 -1.79
C ARG A 208 -13.23 13.49 -3.14
N LEU A 209 -13.20 12.31 -3.78
CA LEU A 209 -13.98 11.99 -4.97
C LEU A 209 -15.16 11.08 -4.61
N CYS A 210 -16.30 11.27 -5.27
CA CYS A 210 -17.46 10.40 -5.10
C CYS A 210 -17.53 9.27 -6.12
N THR A 211 -16.82 9.39 -7.24
CA THR A 211 -16.77 8.38 -8.31
C THR A 211 -15.34 8.21 -8.82
N LEU A 212 -15.02 7.02 -9.29
CA LEU A 212 -13.72 6.74 -9.88
C LEU A 212 -13.56 7.52 -11.20
N PRO A 213 -12.47 8.31 -11.38
CA PRO A 213 -12.20 9.00 -12.64
C PRO A 213 -12.08 8.04 -13.82
N GLU A 214 -12.50 8.48 -15.01
CA GLU A 214 -12.55 7.63 -16.20
C GLU A 214 -11.19 7.06 -16.58
N GLU A 215 -10.13 7.84 -16.44
CA GLU A 215 -8.74 7.42 -16.71
C GLU A 215 -8.25 6.28 -15.82
N ASN A 216 -8.87 6.09 -14.63
CA ASN A 216 -8.55 4.99 -13.71
C ASN A 216 -9.41 3.75 -13.95
N LYS A 217 -10.43 3.82 -14.80
CA LYS A 217 -11.24 2.68 -15.23
C LYS A 217 -10.61 1.95 -16.42
N VAL A 218 -9.76 2.63 -17.17
CA VAL A 218 -9.10 2.07 -18.35
C VAL A 218 -8.01 1.10 -17.92
N PRO A 219 -7.92 -0.10 -18.53
CA PRO A 219 -6.83 -1.03 -18.27
C PRO A 219 -5.47 -0.37 -18.46
N GLN A 220 -4.62 -0.45 -17.45
CA GLN A 220 -3.25 0.07 -17.53
C GLN A 220 -2.37 -0.96 -18.24
N PRO A 221 -1.50 -0.55 -19.19
CA PRO A 221 -0.56 -1.48 -19.80
C PRO A 221 0.33 -2.12 -18.73
N ARG A 222 0.45 -3.43 -18.70
CA ARG A 222 1.41 -4.14 -17.84
C ARG A 222 2.80 -3.58 -18.11
N GLY A 223 3.51 -3.18 -17.07
CA GLY A 223 4.87 -2.64 -17.17
C GLY A 223 4.98 -1.12 -17.16
N ARG A 224 3.89 -0.36 -16.97
CA ARG A 224 4.03 1.06 -16.68
C ARG A 224 4.73 1.21 -15.32
N ARG A 225 5.96 1.73 -15.35
CA ARG A 225 6.73 2.09 -14.16
C ARG A 225 5.83 2.98 -13.29
N ILE A 226 5.41 2.49 -12.14
CA ILE A 226 4.85 3.35 -11.12
C ILE A 226 6.05 4.16 -10.63
N GLU A 227 6.14 5.40 -11.03
CA GLU A 227 7.10 6.33 -10.46
C GLU A 227 6.66 6.56 -9.01
N LEU A 228 7.24 5.77 -8.12
CA LEU A 228 7.29 6.14 -6.71
C LEU A 228 8.26 7.32 -6.64
N LEU A 229 7.73 8.52 -6.79
CA LEU A 229 8.41 9.77 -6.48
C LEU A 229 8.46 9.97 -4.97
#